data_dedb309ddacafbdccd9f694b2fadab6d
#
_entry.id   dedb309ddacafbdccd9f694b2fadab6d
#
_cell.length_a   1.000
_cell.length_b   1.000
_cell.length_c   1.000
_cell.angle_alpha   90.00
_cell.angle_beta   90.00
_cell.angle_gamma   90.00
#
_symmetry.space_group_name_H-M   'P 1'
#
loop_
_entity.id
_entity.type
_entity.pdbx_description
1 polymer ?
#
loop_
_entity_poly.entity_id
_entity_poly.type
_entity_poly.pdbx_seq_one_letter_code
_entity_poly.pdbx_strand_id
1 'polypeptide(L)'
;MKVFMFPGQGSQFVGMGKDLYDNNPVAKEMFEKANEVLGFRITDLMFEGTEEDLKQTKVTQPAVFLHSVILAKTLGDDFKPAMVAGHSLGEFSALTAAGALSFEDGLKLVSIRARAMQKACEANPSTMAAIIGLPDEKVEEVCAA
;
A
#
# COMPACT_ATOMS: atom_id res chain seq x y z
N MET A 1 25.27 4.45 -3.46
CA MET A 1 24.29 3.35 -3.36
C MET A 1 22.92 3.97 -3.08
N LYS A 2 21.88 3.65 -3.88
CA LYS A 2 20.51 4.12 -3.62
C LYS A 2 19.70 2.98 -3.01
N VAL A 3 18.97 3.27 -1.92
CA VAL A 3 18.02 2.35 -1.30
C VAL A 3 16.62 2.97 -1.42
N PHE A 4 15.65 2.20 -1.89
CA PHE A 4 14.26 2.62 -1.95
C PHE A 4 13.46 1.86 -0.90
N MET A 5 12.71 2.61 -0.08
CA MET A 5 11.86 2.07 0.97
C MET A 5 10.40 2.30 0.63
N PHE A 6 9.59 1.26 0.81
CA PHE A 6 8.16 1.27 0.51
C PHE A 6 7.35 1.27 1.79
N PRO A 7 6.43 2.26 1.96
CA PRO A 7 5.66 2.40 3.19
C PRO A 7 4.59 1.32 3.34
N GLY A 8 4.10 1.19 4.56
CA GLY A 8 2.97 0.34 4.91
C GLY A 8 1.67 1.10 5.12
N GLN A 9 0.69 0.42 5.70
CA GLN A 9 -0.59 1.00 6.11
C GLN A 9 -0.37 2.17 7.07
N GLY A 10 -1.16 3.25 6.90
CA GLY A 10 -1.00 4.51 7.63
C GLY A 10 -0.41 5.64 6.79
N SER A 11 0.11 5.34 5.59
CA SER A 11 0.66 6.33 4.65
C SER A 11 -0.33 6.79 3.57
N GLN A 12 -1.57 6.30 3.58
CA GLN A 12 -2.62 6.71 2.65
C GLN A 12 -3.13 8.11 2.97
N PHE A 13 -3.55 8.83 1.94
CA PHE A 13 -4.20 10.14 2.04
C PHE A 13 -5.11 10.36 0.85
N VAL A 14 -6.15 11.17 1.03
CA VAL A 14 -7.10 11.50 -0.05
C VAL A 14 -6.39 12.28 -1.14
N GLY A 15 -6.62 11.90 -2.40
CA GLY A 15 -5.94 12.49 -3.56
C GLY A 15 -4.63 11.81 -3.95
N MET A 16 -4.18 10.78 -3.18
CA MET A 16 -2.93 10.08 -3.48
C MET A 16 -2.93 9.48 -4.88
N GLY A 17 -1.89 9.80 -5.66
CA GLY A 17 -1.69 9.28 -7.02
C GLY A 17 -2.51 9.98 -8.11
N LYS A 18 -3.37 10.96 -7.77
CA LYS A 18 -4.13 11.71 -8.77
C LYS A 18 -3.22 12.52 -9.70
N ASP A 19 -2.18 13.11 -9.16
CA ASP A 19 -1.16 13.84 -9.92
C ASP A 19 -0.43 12.94 -10.92
N LEU A 20 -0.11 11.70 -10.52
CA LEU A 20 0.48 10.69 -11.42
C LEU A 20 -0.51 10.31 -12.52
N TYR A 21 -1.77 10.07 -12.16
CA TYR A 21 -2.81 9.70 -13.11
C TYR A 21 -3.07 10.79 -14.15
N ASP A 22 -3.13 12.05 -13.72
CA ASP A 22 -3.44 13.18 -14.60
C ASP A 22 -2.28 13.56 -15.53
N ASN A 23 -1.02 13.35 -15.11
CA ASN A 23 0.16 13.87 -15.80
C ASN A 23 1.06 12.80 -16.44
N ASN A 24 0.82 11.51 -16.19
CA ASN A 24 1.66 10.44 -16.72
C ASN A 24 0.82 9.34 -17.39
N PRO A 25 0.93 9.16 -18.73
CA PRO A 25 0.13 8.16 -19.45
C PRO A 25 0.36 6.72 -18.96
N VAL A 26 1.60 6.37 -18.58
CA VAL A 26 1.92 5.03 -18.05
C VAL A 26 1.26 4.82 -16.68
N ALA A 27 1.31 5.84 -15.82
CA ALA A 27 0.60 5.77 -14.54
C ALA A 27 -0.90 5.60 -14.73
N LYS A 28 -1.50 6.37 -15.63
CA LYS A 28 -2.93 6.28 -15.95
C LYS A 28 -3.32 4.86 -16.40
N GLU A 29 -2.56 4.29 -17.34
CA GLU A 29 -2.78 2.92 -17.83
C GLU A 29 -2.71 1.91 -16.67
N MET A 30 -1.71 2.04 -15.79
CA MET A 30 -1.55 1.16 -14.65
C MET A 30 -2.70 1.29 -13.63
N PHE A 31 -3.19 2.50 -13.37
CA PHE A 31 -4.35 2.71 -12.49
C PHE A 31 -5.63 2.11 -13.09
N GLU A 32 -5.87 2.29 -14.40
CA GLU A 32 -7.04 1.66 -15.06
C GLU A 32 -6.91 0.13 -15.05
N LYS A 33 -5.72 -0.41 -15.28
CA LYS A 33 -5.46 -1.84 -15.14
C LYS A 33 -5.74 -2.34 -13.72
N ALA A 34 -5.41 -1.56 -12.71
CA ALA A 34 -5.71 -1.89 -11.33
C ALA A 34 -7.22 -1.94 -11.06
N ASN A 35 -8.00 -1.01 -11.61
CA ASN A 35 -9.46 -1.04 -11.52
C ASN A 35 -10.04 -2.34 -12.11
N GLU A 36 -9.52 -2.77 -13.27
CA GLU A 36 -9.91 -4.04 -13.90
C GLU A 36 -9.57 -5.25 -13.00
N VAL A 37 -8.34 -5.34 -12.51
CA VAL A 37 -7.85 -6.47 -11.69
C VAL A 37 -8.63 -6.58 -10.39
N LEU A 38 -8.97 -5.46 -9.77
CA LEU A 38 -9.71 -5.43 -8.50
C LEU A 38 -11.22 -5.64 -8.69
N GLY A 39 -11.76 -5.37 -9.89
CA GLY A 39 -13.19 -5.45 -10.19
C GLY A 39 -14.01 -4.28 -9.64
N PHE A 40 -13.35 -3.21 -9.21
CA PHE A 40 -13.98 -1.95 -8.79
C PHE A 40 -13.03 -0.77 -9.00
N ARG A 41 -13.57 0.44 -9.06
CA ARG A 41 -12.78 1.65 -9.27
C ARG A 41 -12.13 2.13 -7.98
N ILE A 42 -10.97 1.57 -7.67
CA ILE A 42 -10.19 2.02 -6.51
C ILE A 42 -9.70 3.45 -6.69
N THR A 43 -9.50 3.88 -7.94
CA THR A 43 -9.11 5.26 -8.28
C THR A 43 -10.10 6.30 -7.75
N ASP A 44 -11.41 6.02 -7.78
CA ASP A 44 -12.41 6.94 -7.29
C ASP A 44 -12.28 7.15 -5.78
N LEU A 45 -11.98 6.06 -5.04
CA LEU A 45 -11.72 6.12 -3.60
C LEU A 45 -10.40 6.82 -3.27
N MET A 46 -9.35 6.57 -4.06
CA MET A 46 -8.03 7.18 -3.86
C MET A 46 -8.04 8.68 -4.13
N PHE A 47 -8.73 9.12 -5.18
CA PHE A 47 -8.66 10.49 -5.67
C PHE A 47 -9.68 11.42 -5.01
N GLU A 48 -10.90 10.93 -4.78
CA GLU A 48 -12.06 11.72 -4.37
C GLU A 48 -12.86 11.10 -3.22
N GLY A 49 -12.41 9.95 -2.70
CA GLY A 49 -13.04 9.30 -1.55
C GLY A 49 -12.79 10.06 -0.25
N THR A 50 -13.37 9.56 0.83
CA THR A 50 -13.18 10.10 2.17
C THR A 50 -12.00 9.43 2.89
N GLU A 51 -11.51 10.03 3.97
CA GLU A 51 -10.53 9.37 4.85
C GLU A 51 -11.05 8.05 5.40
N GLU A 52 -12.36 7.96 5.69
CA GLU A 52 -13.01 6.73 6.19
C GLU A 52 -12.97 5.62 5.14
N ASP A 53 -13.20 5.94 3.87
CA ASP A 53 -13.08 4.97 2.78
C ASP A 53 -11.66 4.42 2.68
N LEU A 54 -10.66 5.30 2.77
CA LEU A 54 -9.26 4.93 2.71
C LEU A 54 -8.74 4.21 3.97
N LYS A 55 -9.42 4.32 5.12
CA LYS A 55 -9.07 3.58 6.35
C LYS A 55 -9.50 2.11 6.30
N GLN A 56 -10.44 1.74 5.44
CA GLN A 56 -10.83 0.34 5.30
C GLN A 56 -9.66 -0.49 4.78
N THR A 57 -9.21 -1.49 5.55
CA THR A 57 -8.02 -2.30 5.23
C THR A 57 -8.05 -2.86 3.80
N LYS A 58 -9.22 -3.26 3.32
CA LYS A 58 -9.44 -3.76 1.95
C LYS A 58 -9.17 -2.71 0.85
N VAL A 59 -9.21 -1.41 1.20
CA VAL A 59 -8.92 -0.27 0.32
C VAL A 59 -7.52 0.25 0.57
N THR A 60 -7.14 0.46 1.83
CA THR A 60 -5.85 1.03 2.24
C THR A 60 -4.67 0.31 1.61
N GLN A 61 -4.63 -1.03 1.75
CA GLN A 61 -3.46 -1.78 1.31
C GLN A 61 -3.28 -1.74 -0.20
N PRO A 62 -4.31 -2.01 -1.04
CA PRO A 62 -4.18 -1.82 -2.48
C PRO A 62 -3.85 -0.37 -2.88
N ALA A 63 -4.42 0.64 -2.24
CA ALA A 63 -4.15 2.04 -2.55
C ALA A 63 -2.68 2.42 -2.32
N VAL A 64 -2.10 2.05 -1.17
CA VAL A 64 -0.68 2.30 -0.86
C VAL A 64 0.23 1.51 -1.80
N PHE A 65 -0.11 0.26 -2.11
CA PHE A 65 0.63 -0.56 -3.08
C PHE A 65 0.65 0.12 -4.46
N LEU A 66 -0.52 0.52 -4.97
CA LEU A 66 -0.65 1.16 -6.29
C LEU A 66 0.17 2.45 -6.37
N HIS A 67 -0.02 3.34 -5.42
CA HIS A 67 0.75 4.58 -5.38
C HIS A 67 2.26 4.32 -5.40
N SER A 68 2.72 3.40 -4.56
CA SER A 68 4.15 3.07 -4.40
C SER A 68 4.76 2.47 -5.68
N VAL A 69 4.09 1.47 -6.28
CA VAL A 69 4.61 0.76 -7.46
C VAL A 69 4.52 1.64 -8.70
N ILE A 70 3.40 2.36 -8.88
CA ILE A 70 3.23 3.25 -10.03
C ILE A 70 4.23 4.41 -9.97
N LEU A 71 4.42 5.02 -8.79
CA LEU A 71 5.45 6.05 -8.61
C LEU A 71 6.84 5.51 -8.96
N ALA A 72 7.23 4.35 -8.44
CA ALA A 72 8.52 3.73 -8.78
C ALA A 72 8.66 3.50 -10.29
N LYS A 73 7.58 3.08 -10.96
CA LYS A 73 7.57 2.86 -12.41
C LYS A 73 7.71 4.16 -13.20
N THR A 74 7.11 5.24 -12.74
CA THR A 74 7.19 6.56 -13.41
C THR A 74 8.54 7.25 -13.26
N LEU A 75 9.37 6.84 -12.30
CA LEU A 75 10.75 7.31 -12.17
C LEU A 75 11.68 6.84 -13.31
N GLY A 76 11.27 5.79 -14.06
CA GLY A 76 12.05 5.30 -15.20
C GLY A 76 13.51 5.04 -14.84
N ASP A 77 14.42 5.72 -15.53
CA ASP A 77 15.87 5.58 -15.32
C ASP A 77 16.38 6.08 -13.96
N ASP A 78 15.61 6.86 -13.24
CA ASP A 78 15.97 7.30 -11.88
C ASP A 78 15.71 6.21 -10.83
N PHE A 79 14.87 5.23 -11.15
CA PHE A 79 14.65 4.05 -10.31
C PHE A 79 15.71 2.97 -10.61
N LYS A 80 16.89 3.16 -10.04
CA LYS A 80 18.00 2.19 -10.08
C LYS A 80 18.42 1.80 -8.66
N PRO A 81 17.61 0.96 -7.98
CA PRO A 81 17.91 0.56 -6.61
C PRO A 81 19.12 -0.38 -6.56
N ALA A 82 20.03 -0.13 -5.62
CA ALA A 82 20.97 -1.16 -5.17
C ALA A 82 20.28 -2.13 -4.21
N MET A 83 19.29 -1.63 -3.45
CA MET A 83 18.46 -2.41 -2.54
C MET A 83 17.06 -1.80 -2.47
N VAL A 84 16.08 -2.65 -2.21
CA VAL A 84 14.71 -2.25 -1.88
C VAL A 84 14.32 -2.84 -0.52
N ALA A 85 13.49 -2.12 0.24
CA ALA A 85 12.92 -2.59 1.49
C ALA A 85 11.46 -2.16 1.59
N GLY A 86 10.65 -2.91 2.31
CA GLY A 86 9.23 -2.59 2.50
C GLY A 86 8.79 -2.86 3.94
N HIS A 87 7.88 -2.05 4.44
CA HIS A 87 7.25 -2.25 5.74
C HIS A 87 5.89 -2.90 5.58
N SER A 88 5.70 -4.13 6.11
CA SER A 88 4.42 -4.85 6.07
C SER A 88 3.90 -5.01 4.62
N LEU A 89 2.80 -4.34 4.23
CA LEU A 89 2.34 -4.37 2.84
C LEU A 89 3.38 -3.82 1.85
N GLY A 90 4.23 -2.92 2.29
CA GLY A 90 5.32 -2.36 1.48
C GLY A 90 6.34 -3.40 1.00
N GLU A 91 6.41 -4.57 1.63
CA GLU A 91 7.22 -5.70 1.16
C GLU A 91 6.76 -6.18 -0.23
N PHE A 92 5.44 -6.25 -0.45
CA PHE A 92 4.87 -6.57 -1.77
C PHE A 92 5.18 -5.49 -2.81
N SER A 93 5.14 -4.22 -2.40
CA SER A 93 5.55 -3.10 -3.26
C SER A 93 7.02 -3.20 -3.63
N ALA A 94 7.89 -3.51 -2.67
CA ALA A 94 9.32 -3.70 -2.89
C ALA A 94 9.59 -4.88 -3.84
N LEU A 95 8.95 -6.04 -3.62
CA LEU A 95 9.08 -7.22 -4.50
C LEU A 95 8.61 -6.94 -5.93
N THR A 96 7.50 -6.21 -6.08
CA THR A 96 6.98 -5.83 -7.39
C THR A 96 7.90 -4.81 -8.08
N ALA A 97 8.37 -3.81 -7.38
CA ALA A 97 9.30 -2.82 -7.91
C ALA A 97 10.66 -3.42 -8.29
N ALA A 98 11.10 -4.46 -7.59
CA ALA A 98 12.31 -5.22 -7.90
C ALA A 98 12.13 -6.24 -9.05
N GLY A 99 10.91 -6.42 -9.56
CA GLY A 99 10.59 -7.37 -10.63
C GLY A 99 10.46 -8.84 -10.18
N ALA A 100 10.40 -9.10 -8.87
CA ALA A 100 10.16 -10.44 -8.33
C ALA A 100 8.69 -10.87 -8.43
N LEU A 101 7.77 -9.91 -8.52
CA LEU A 101 6.35 -10.11 -8.78
C LEU A 101 5.92 -9.28 -9.98
N SER A 102 4.97 -9.78 -10.76
CA SER A 102 4.28 -8.94 -11.74
C SER A 102 3.38 -7.91 -11.02
N PHE A 103 3.04 -6.82 -11.70
CA PHE A 103 2.14 -5.80 -11.13
C PHE A 103 0.79 -6.39 -10.74
N GLU A 104 0.20 -7.18 -11.64
CA GLU A 104 -1.11 -7.80 -11.43
C GLU A 104 -1.07 -8.84 -10.28
N ASP A 105 -0.03 -9.65 -10.20
CA ASP A 105 0.09 -10.65 -9.15
C ASP A 105 0.34 -10.00 -7.79
N GLY A 106 1.21 -8.98 -7.74
CA GLY A 106 1.42 -8.18 -6.54
C GLY A 106 0.13 -7.54 -6.03
N LEU A 107 -0.66 -6.92 -6.92
CA LEU A 107 -1.94 -6.31 -6.59
C LEU A 107 -2.97 -7.34 -6.10
N LYS A 108 -3.07 -8.50 -6.77
CA LYS A 108 -3.95 -9.60 -6.34
C LYS A 108 -3.59 -10.10 -4.96
N LEU A 109 -2.29 -10.35 -4.70
CA LEU A 109 -1.81 -10.81 -3.40
C LEU A 109 -2.12 -9.81 -2.29
N VAL A 110 -1.85 -8.53 -2.52
CA VAL A 110 -2.19 -7.45 -1.56
C VAL A 110 -3.69 -7.38 -1.31
N SER A 111 -4.52 -7.51 -2.35
CA SER A 111 -5.98 -7.52 -2.22
C SER A 111 -6.48 -8.72 -1.41
N ILE A 112 -5.91 -9.92 -1.63
CA ILE A 112 -6.24 -11.13 -0.85
C ILE A 112 -5.83 -10.93 0.61
N ARG A 113 -4.60 -10.45 0.85
CA ARG A 113 -4.08 -10.15 2.19
C ARG A 113 -4.99 -9.16 2.93
N ALA A 114 -5.36 -8.06 2.27
CA ALA A 114 -6.21 -7.02 2.85
C ALA A 114 -7.58 -7.57 3.30
N ARG A 115 -8.21 -8.38 2.45
CA ARG A 115 -9.49 -9.03 2.78
C ARG A 115 -9.36 -10.06 3.90
N ALA A 116 -8.28 -10.83 3.92
CA ALA A 116 -8.02 -11.81 4.98
C ALA A 116 -7.82 -11.11 6.34
N MET A 117 -7.06 -10.04 6.38
CA MET A 117 -6.86 -9.22 7.59
C MET A 117 -8.17 -8.57 8.06
N GLN A 118 -8.94 -7.99 7.13
CA GLN A 118 -10.24 -7.42 7.44
C GLN A 118 -11.17 -8.47 8.07
N LYS A 119 -11.29 -9.63 7.44
CA LYS A 119 -12.11 -10.73 7.94
C LYS A 119 -11.65 -11.25 9.30
N ALA A 120 -10.35 -11.30 9.55
CA ALA A 120 -9.82 -11.70 10.85
C ALA A 120 -10.20 -10.71 11.96
N CYS A 121 -10.12 -9.39 11.69
CA CYS A 121 -10.54 -8.35 12.62
C CYS A 121 -12.06 -8.36 12.89
N GLU A 122 -12.87 -8.68 11.88
CA GLU A 122 -14.32 -8.81 12.03
C GLU A 122 -14.71 -10.05 12.86
N ALA A 123 -13.98 -11.15 12.70
CA ALA A 123 -14.23 -12.39 13.46
C ALA A 123 -13.78 -12.29 14.92
N ASN A 124 -12.72 -11.56 15.18
CA ASN A 124 -12.17 -11.31 16.51
C ASN A 124 -11.94 -9.80 16.66
N PRO A 125 -12.89 -9.05 17.26
CA PRO A 125 -12.73 -7.62 17.45
C PRO A 125 -11.40 -7.28 18.12
N SER A 126 -10.54 -6.62 17.41
CA SER A 126 -9.17 -6.31 17.83
C SER A 126 -8.70 -5.01 17.18
N THR A 127 -7.65 -4.45 17.73
CA THR A 127 -7.02 -3.25 17.17
C THR A 127 -5.51 -3.40 17.16
N MET A 128 -4.86 -2.57 16.40
CA MET A 128 -3.41 -2.44 16.39
C MET A 128 -3.03 -0.98 16.57
N ALA A 129 -1.96 -0.73 17.31
CA ALA A 129 -1.38 0.59 17.46
C ALA A 129 0.13 0.53 17.20
N ALA A 130 0.65 1.53 16.51
CA ALA A 130 2.09 1.75 16.41
C ALA A 130 2.53 2.58 17.61
N ILE A 131 3.35 2.00 18.47
CA ILE A 131 3.91 2.70 19.63
C ILE A 131 5.23 3.31 19.22
N ILE A 132 5.37 4.61 19.45
CA ILE A 132 6.57 5.37 19.09
C ILE A 132 7.12 6.03 20.35
N GLY A 133 8.39 5.77 20.64
CA GLY A 133 9.14 6.45 21.70
C GLY A 133 8.91 5.93 23.11
N LEU A 134 8.20 4.81 23.29
CA LEU A 134 8.14 4.11 24.58
C LEU A 134 9.16 2.95 24.61
N PRO A 135 9.78 2.67 25.78
CA PRO A 135 10.56 1.46 25.98
C PRO A 135 9.71 0.20 25.82
N ASP A 136 10.31 -0.91 25.34
CA ASP A 136 9.62 -2.16 25.07
C ASP A 136 8.95 -2.73 26.34
N GLU A 137 9.60 -2.62 27.50
CA GLU A 137 9.08 -3.06 28.79
C GLU A 137 7.76 -2.36 29.15
N LYS A 138 7.61 -1.08 28.75
CA LYS A 138 6.36 -0.34 28.98
C LYS A 138 5.24 -0.80 28.07
N VAL A 139 5.56 -1.20 26.84
CA VAL A 139 4.59 -1.78 25.92
C VAL A 139 4.13 -3.14 26.43
N GLU A 140 5.04 -3.97 26.92
CA GLU A 140 4.74 -5.28 27.49
C GLU A 140 3.85 -5.16 28.74
N GLU A 141 4.14 -4.21 29.66
CA GLU A 141 3.31 -3.92 30.82
C GLU A 141 1.85 -3.58 30.43
N VAL A 142 1.67 -2.70 29.43
CA VAL A 142 0.35 -2.30 28.94
C VAL A 142 -0.40 -3.46 28.28
N CYS A 143 0.30 -4.32 27.54
CA CYS A 143 -0.31 -5.50 26.93
C CYS A 143 -0.69 -6.59 27.92
N ALA A 144 -0.04 -6.62 29.11
CA ALA A 144 -0.32 -7.59 30.17
C ALA A 144 -1.46 -7.15 31.13
N ALA A 145 -1.86 -5.88 31.09
CA ALA A 145 -2.89 -5.30 31.96
C ALA A 145 -4.30 -5.52 31.39
#